data_49684fd8fa37a8959b04d04149c9cffb
#
_entry.id   49684fd8fa37a8959b04d04149c9cffb
#
_cell.length_a   1.000
_cell.length_b   1.000
_cell.length_c   1.000
_cell.angle_alpha   90.00
_cell.angle_beta   90.00
_cell.angle_gamma   90.00
#
_symmetry.space_group_name_H-M   'P 1'
#
loop_
_entity.id
_entity.type
_entity.pdbx_description
1 polymer ?
#
loop_
_entity_poly.entity_id
_entity_poly.type
_entity_poly.pdbx_seq_one_letter_code
_entity_poly.pdbx_strand_id
1 'polypeptide(L)'
;MGYHSIIYIFLFLPVCLLAYQLAPEKWRGRVLLAFSWIFFYLLSGKLLVYLLGTTLLTHCIGIWLTLLKTEEAKAVEGMDRKQKKVIKVEYQKKGRRVLILGILILLGVLGYLKYFDFFTTNLSYLFGHPVLEGWRPEKLLMPIGISFYTLQAIGYMTDVYWGTIQAETEIWRTALFLGFFPQIMEGPIARYSDVADTLYTGKPLEYRNVVDGYVRIFWGLFKKMVIADRMALMVNQVFDHYADYHGAVILAAAIGYVIQLYMEFSGCMDIIIGSGKLFGICPVSYTHLRAHETGRNL
;
A
#
# COMPACT_ATOMS: atom_id res chain seq x y z
N MET A 1 9.27 1.55 -14.96
CA MET A 1 8.37 2.72 -15.13
C MET A 1 8.08 3.28 -13.75
N GLY A 2 8.73 4.36 -13.32
CA GLY A 2 8.47 4.98 -12.00
C GLY A 2 7.43 6.09 -12.09
N TYR A 3 6.87 6.53 -10.95
CA TYR A 3 5.86 7.61 -10.91
C TYR A 3 6.37 8.95 -11.48
N HIS A 4 7.67 9.21 -11.39
CA HIS A 4 8.33 10.40 -11.94
C HIS A 4 8.75 10.27 -13.41
N SER A 5 8.44 9.15 -14.08
CA SER A 5 8.81 8.95 -15.47
C SER A 5 7.89 9.70 -16.43
N ILE A 6 8.45 10.22 -17.50
CA ILE A 6 7.70 10.87 -18.60
C ILE A 6 6.61 9.94 -19.14
N ILE A 7 6.91 8.64 -19.26
CA ILE A 7 5.97 7.63 -19.76
C ILE A 7 4.77 7.50 -18.83
N TYR A 8 4.96 7.56 -17.50
CA TYR A 8 3.85 7.50 -16.55
C TYR A 8 2.91 8.69 -16.69
N ILE A 9 3.48 9.90 -16.71
CA ILE A 9 2.71 11.16 -16.64
C ILE A 9 2.05 11.50 -17.97
N PHE A 10 2.79 11.37 -19.08
CA PHE A 10 2.33 11.84 -20.40
C PHE A 10 1.74 10.75 -21.30
N LEU A 11 1.92 9.47 -20.97
CA LEU A 11 1.34 8.37 -21.74
C LEU A 11 0.36 7.56 -20.91
N PHE A 12 0.82 6.96 -19.80
CA PHE A 12 0.02 6.03 -19.02
C PHE A 12 -1.21 6.71 -18.38
N LEU A 13 -1.02 7.84 -17.68
CA LEU A 13 -2.11 8.57 -17.03
C LEU A 13 -3.15 9.09 -18.04
N PRO A 14 -2.79 9.79 -19.15
CA PRO A 14 -3.77 10.23 -20.13
C PRO A 14 -4.54 9.09 -20.80
N VAL A 15 -3.88 7.98 -21.14
CA VAL A 15 -4.55 6.81 -21.70
C VAL A 15 -5.51 6.19 -20.70
N CYS A 16 -5.12 6.08 -19.44
CA CYS A 16 -5.98 5.60 -18.36
C CYS A 16 -7.19 6.51 -18.15
N LEU A 17 -7.00 7.85 -18.14
CA LEU A 17 -8.08 8.83 -18.02
C LEU A 17 -9.08 8.73 -19.20
N LEU A 18 -8.58 8.62 -20.41
CA LEU A 18 -9.42 8.43 -21.60
C LEU A 18 -10.23 7.14 -21.51
N ALA A 19 -9.58 6.01 -21.22
CA ALA A 19 -10.26 4.73 -21.09
C ALA A 19 -11.31 4.75 -19.96
N TYR A 20 -10.99 5.39 -18.83
CA TYR A 20 -11.91 5.57 -17.70
C TYR A 20 -13.13 6.41 -18.09
N GLN A 21 -12.93 7.53 -18.79
CA GLN A 21 -14.01 8.43 -19.21
C GLN A 21 -14.92 7.80 -20.25
N LEU A 22 -14.36 7.04 -21.21
CA LEU A 22 -15.12 6.35 -22.25
C LEU A 22 -15.91 5.14 -21.71
N ALA A 23 -15.48 4.57 -20.58
CA ALA A 23 -16.16 3.43 -19.99
C ALA A 23 -17.49 3.82 -19.34
N PRO A 24 -18.53 2.97 -19.45
CA PRO A 24 -19.76 3.14 -18.67
C PRO A 24 -19.48 3.15 -17.17
N GLU A 25 -20.26 3.89 -16.40
CA GLU A 25 -20.06 4.08 -14.95
C GLU A 25 -19.81 2.77 -14.19
N LYS A 26 -20.61 1.75 -14.46
CA LYS A 26 -20.49 0.39 -13.87
C LYS A 26 -19.15 -0.31 -14.15
N TRP A 27 -18.43 0.07 -15.20
CA TRP A 27 -17.17 -0.55 -15.63
C TRP A 27 -15.94 0.25 -15.24
N ARG A 28 -16.07 1.52 -14.84
CA ARG A 28 -14.95 2.41 -14.54
C ARG A 28 -14.00 1.84 -13.49
N GLY A 29 -14.55 1.25 -12.41
CA GLY A 29 -13.71 0.59 -11.40
C GLY A 29 -12.92 -0.61 -11.96
N ARG A 30 -13.52 -1.39 -12.88
CA ARG A 30 -12.82 -2.49 -13.53
C ARG A 30 -11.74 -2.02 -14.51
N VAL A 31 -11.97 -0.88 -15.18
CA VAL A 31 -10.94 -0.23 -16.01
C VAL A 31 -9.75 0.19 -15.14
N LEU A 32 -9.98 0.82 -13.97
CA LEU A 32 -8.91 1.14 -13.02
C LEU A 32 -8.15 -0.11 -12.57
N LEU A 33 -8.86 -1.21 -12.30
CA LEU A 33 -8.24 -2.49 -11.94
C LEU A 33 -7.35 -3.01 -13.07
N ALA A 34 -7.84 -3.00 -14.31
CA ALA A 34 -7.08 -3.45 -15.47
C ALA A 34 -5.79 -2.63 -15.65
N PHE A 35 -5.89 -1.30 -15.57
CA PHE A 35 -4.72 -0.42 -15.62
C PHE A 35 -3.78 -0.61 -14.43
N SER A 36 -4.30 -0.90 -13.25
CA SER A 36 -3.48 -1.22 -12.07
C SER A 36 -2.66 -2.49 -12.27
N TRP A 37 -3.26 -3.54 -12.84
CA TRP A 37 -2.54 -4.77 -13.16
C TRP A 37 -1.54 -4.60 -14.30
N ILE A 38 -1.89 -3.82 -15.33
CA ILE A 38 -0.96 -3.46 -16.41
C ILE A 38 0.24 -2.71 -15.83
N PHE A 39 0.00 -1.71 -14.99
CA PHE A 39 1.06 -0.95 -14.34
C PHE A 39 1.98 -1.86 -13.51
N PHE A 40 1.40 -2.70 -12.68
CA PHE A 40 2.17 -3.64 -11.87
C PHE A 40 2.96 -4.64 -12.73
N TYR A 41 2.35 -5.15 -13.80
CA TYR A 41 3.03 -6.06 -14.73
C TYR A 41 4.21 -5.40 -15.46
N LEU A 42 4.07 -4.15 -15.86
CA LEU A 42 5.15 -3.36 -16.46
C LEU A 42 6.33 -3.11 -15.50
N LEU A 43 6.06 -3.11 -14.19
CA LEU A 43 7.07 -2.90 -13.14
C LEU A 43 7.74 -4.20 -12.68
N SER A 44 6.94 -5.22 -12.45
CA SER A 44 7.34 -6.44 -11.74
C SER A 44 7.15 -7.72 -12.57
N GLY A 45 6.61 -7.62 -13.79
CA GLY A 45 6.43 -8.75 -14.70
C GLY A 45 5.61 -9.89 -14.07
N LYS A 46 6.15 -11.10 -14.13
CA LYS A 46 5.50 -12.33 -13.63
C LYS A 46 5.19 -12.30 -12.12
N LEU A 47 5.79 -11.37 -11.36
CA LEU A 47 5.57 -11.27 -9.92
C LEU A 47 4.17 -10.72 -9.58
N LEU A 48 3.37 -10.35 -10.59
CA LEU A 48 1.94 -10.07 -10.43
C LEU A 48 1.20 -11.22 -9.72
N VAL A 49 1.66 -12.46 -9.85
CA VAL A 49 1.08 -13.63 -9.17
C VAL A 49 1.04 -13.47 -7.65
N TYR A 50 2.01 -12.79 -7.05
CA TYR A 50 2.02 -12.54 -5.60
C TYR A 50 0.95 -11.54 -5.17
N LEU A 51 0.72 -10.50 -5.96
CA LEU A 51 -0.38 -9.56 -5.72
C LEU A 51 -1.74 -10.25 -5.85
N LEU A 52 -1.92 -11.09 -6.87
CA LEU A 52 -3.15 -11.87 -7.07
C LEU A 52 -3.36 -12.87 -5.92
N GLY A 53 -2.31 -13.57 -5.49
CA GLY A 53 -2.35 -14.49 -4.35
C GLY A 53 -2.69 -13.78 -3.05
N THR A 54 -2.07 -12.62 -2.78
CA THR A 54 -2.40 -11.78 -1.62
C THR A 54 -3.86 -11.32 -1.66
N THR A 55 -4.34 -10.90 -2.83
CA THR A 55 -5.74 -10.49 -3.01
C THR A 55 -6.71 -11.63 -2.71
N LEU A 56 -6.47 -12.81 -3.28
CA LEU A 56 -7.30 -13.98 -3.08
C LEU A 56 -7.33 -14.39 -1.59
N LEU A 57 -6.17 -14.47 -0.95
CA LEU A 57 -6.06 -14.79 0.47
C LEU A 57 -6.83 -13.78 1.33
N THR A 58 -6.60 -12.48 1.10
CA THR A 58 -7.26 -11.41 1.85
C THR A 58 -8.78 -11.47 1.70
N HIS A 59 -9.26 -11.69 0.47
CA HIS A 59 -10.68 -11.82 0.16
C HIS A 59 -11.30 -13.03 0.86
N CYS A 60 -10.68 -14.23 0.75
CA CYS A 60 -11.17 -15.45 1.40
C CYS A 60 -11.21 -15.32 2.93
N ILE A 61 -10.16 -14.79 3.54
CA ILE A 61 -10.11 -14.54 4.99
C ILE A 61 -11.18 -13.51 5.40
N GLY A 62 -11.34 -12.44 4.64
CA GLY A 62 -12.38 -11.43 4.89
C GLY A 62 -13.80 -12.03 4.89
N ILE A 63 -14.14 -12.80 3.84
CA ILE A 63 -15.43 -13.51 3.77
C ILE A 63 -15.59 -14.47 4.93
N TRP A 64 -14.57 -15.27 5.26
CA TRP A 64 -14.63 -16.22 6.38
C TRP A 64 -14.89 -15.51 7.71
N LEU A 65 -14.23 -14.42 7.98
CA LEU A 65 -14.47 -13.60 9.18
C LEU A 65 -15.90 -13.04 9.22
N THR A 66 -16.45 -12.62 8.09
CA THR A 66 -17.84 -12.12 8.01
C THR A 66 -18.85 -13.24 8.21
N LEU A 67 -18.60 -14.44 7.66
CA LEU A 67 -19.44 -15.62 7.90
C LEU A 67 -19.48 -16.00 9.38
N LEU A 68 -18.33 -16.02 10.05
CA LEU A 68 -18.26 -16.32 11.49
C LEU A 68 -19.08 -15.30 12.31
N LYS A 69 -19.12 -14.03 11.92
CA LYS A 69 -19.94 -13.02 12.59
C LYS A 69 -21.44 -13.20 12.33
N THR A 70 -21.82 -13.58 11.11
CA THR A 70 -23.22 -13.88 10.80
C THR A 70 -23.70 -15.13 11.53
N GLU A 71 -22.86 -16.15 11.68
CA GLU A 71 -23.15 -17.32 12.49
C GLU A 71 -23.26 -16.97 13.99
N GLU A 72 -22.36 -16.13 14.51
CA GLU A 72 -22.44 -15.62 15.88
C GLU A 72 -23.78 -14.92 16.12
N ALA A 73 -24.18 -14.02 15.21
CA ALA A 73 -25.44 -13.28 15.34
C ALA A 73 -26.66 -14.22 15.39
N LYS A 74 -26.69 -15.23 14.51
CA LYS A 74 -27.75 -16.27 14.51
C LYS A 74 -27.74 -17.13 15.77
N ALA A 75 -26.56 -17.55 16.23
CA ALA A 75 -26.42 -18.40 17.41
C ALA A 75 -26.84 -17.70 18.71
N VAL A 76 -26.78 -16.37 18.75
CA VAL A 76 -27.11 -15.54 19.93
C VAL A 76 -28.58 -15.15 19.96
N GLU A 77 -29.33 -15.33 18.86
CA GLU A 77 -30.74 -14.97 18.74
C GLU A 77 -31.61 -15.80 19.74
N GLY A 78 -32.41 -15.12 20.55
CA GLY A 78 -33.28 -15.77 21.54
C GLY A 78 -32.64 -16.28 22.84
N MET A 79 -31.31 -16.08 23.04
CA MET A 79 -30.59 -16.57 24.21
C MET A 79 -30.57 -15.58 25.37
N ASP A 80 -30.38 -16.10 26.61
CA ASP A 80 -30.18 -15.28 27.81
C ASP A 80 -28.81 -14.56 27.80
N ARG A 81 -28.72 -13.42 28.53
CA ARG A 81 -27.53 -12.55 28.57
C ARG A 81 -26.23 -13.28 28.94
N LYS A 82 -26.30 -14.26 29.84
CA LYS A 82 -25.13 -15.05 30.26
C LYS A 82 -24.66 -15.99 29.13
N GLN A 83 -25.58 -16.67 28.46
CA GLN A 83 -25.31 -17.59 27.35
C GLN A 83 -24.76 -16.79 26.13
N LYS A 84 -25.34 -15.65 25.83
CA LYS A 84 -24.83 -14.72 24.77
C LYS A 84 -23.35 -14.39 24.95
N LYS A 85 -22.92 -14.09 26.18
CA LYS A 85 -21.52 -13.73 26.46
C LYS A 85 -20.56 -14.89 26.19
N VAL A 86 -20.94 -16.12 26.54
CA VAL A 86 -20.09 -17.30 26.33
C VAL A 86 -19.91 -17.57 24.84
N ILE A 87 -21.01 -17.57 24.08
CA ILE A 87 -20.99 -17.80 22.63
C ILE A 87 -20.16 -16.73 21.90
N LYS A 88 -20.37 -15.45 22.24
CA LYS A 88 -19.58 -14.35 21.66
C LYS A 88 -18.07 -14.55 21.87
N VAL A 89 -17.64 -14.95 23.06
CA VAL A 89 -16.23 -15.21 23.35
C VAL A 89 -15.69 -16.37 22.51
N GLU A 90 -16.51 -17.42 22.28
CA GLU A 90 -16.11 -18.56 21.46
C GLU A 90 -15.90 -18.16 19.99
N TYR A 91 -16.88 -17.44 19.38
CA TYR A 91 -16.76 -16.95 18.01
C TYR A 91 -15.63 -15.93 17.84
N GLN A 92 -15.41 -15.05 18.81
CA GLN A 92 -14.26 -14.14 18.83
C GLN A 92 -12.93 -14.91 18.82
N LYS A 93 -12.81 -15.99 19.59
CA LYS A 93 -11.62 -16.86 19.55
C LYS A 93 -11.43 -17.54 18.20
N LYS A 94 -12.51 -18.03 17.57
CA LYS A 94 -12.48 -18.61 16.21
C LYS A 94 -12.03 -17.55 15.19
N GLY A 95 -12.65 -16.37 15.20
CA GLY A 95 -12.28 -15.27 14.30
C GLY A 95 -10.83 -14.80 14.50
N ARG A 96 -10.35 -14.73 15.75
CA ARG A 96 -8.95 -14.39 16.04
C ARG A 96 -7.98 -15.41 15.46
N ARG A 97 -8.29 -16.72 15.51
CA ARG A 97 -7.44 -17.76 14.91
C ARG A 97 -7.36 -17.60 13.38
N VAL A 98 -8.51 -17.35 12.74
CA VAL A 98 -8.57 -17.12 11.29
C VAL A 98 -7.77 -15.87 10.89
N LEU A 99 -7.89 -14.76 11.62
CA LEU A 99 -7.11 -13.56 11.40
C LEU A 99 -5.60 -13.82 11.55
N ILE A 100 -5.20 -14.47 12.64
CA ILE A 100 -3.78 -14.79 12.90
C ILE A 100 -3.24 -15.69 11.79
N LEU A 101 -3.99 -16.69 11.33
CA LEU A 101 -3.59 -17.55 10.21
C LEU A 101 -3.34 -16.73 8.95
N GLY A 102 -4.27 -15.84 8.58
CA GLY A 102 -4.10 -14.95 7.42
C GLY A 102 -2.86 -14.05 7.53
N ILE A 103 -2.65 -13.43 8.70
CA ILE A 103 -1.48 -12.60 8.98
C ILE A 103 -0.18 -13.41 8.87
N LEU A 104 -0.13 -14.60 9.47
CA LEU A 104 1.06 -15.45 9.43
C LEU A 104 1.42 -15.88 8.00
N ILE A 105 0.43 -16.22 7.16
CA ILE A 105 0.67 -16.56 5.75
C ILE A 105 1.25 -15.33 5.02
N LEU A 106 0.65 -14.15 5.18
CA LEU A 106 1.14 -12.93 4.51
C LEU A 106 2.54 -12.53 4.97
N LEU A 107 2.79 -12.58 6.28
CA LEU A 107 4.12 -12.28 6.83
C LEU A 107 5.14 -13.36 6.46
N GLY A 108 4.71 -14.62 6.33
CA GLY A 108 5.56 -15.72 5.85
C GLY A 108 6.03 -15.50 4.42
N VAL A 109 5.10 -15.11 3.52
CA VAL A 109 5.43 -14.76 2.12
C VAL A 109 6.35 -13.54 2.07
N LEU A 110 6.03 -12.50 2.84
CA LEU A 110 6.88 -11.30 2.93
C LEU A 110 8.27 -11.62 3.47
N GLY A 111 8.34 -12.43 4.54
CA GLY A 111 9.59 -12.89 5.15
C GLY A 111 10.45 -13.69 4.17
N TYR A 112 9.83 -14.60 3.43
CA TYR A 112 10.51 -15.39 2.43
C TYR A 112 11.02 -14.54 1.26
N LEU A 113 10.21 -13.61 0.74
CA LEU A 113 10.61 -12.83 -0.44
C LEU A 113 11.58 -11.69 -0.11
N LYS A 114 11.46 -11.06 1.06
CA LYS A 114 12.23 -9.86 1.40
C LYS A 114 13.35 -10.11 2.39
N TYR A 115 13.13 -10.97 3.37
CA TYR A 115 14.03 -11.13 4.51
C TYR A 115 14.74 -12.49 4.57
N PHE A 116 14.61 -13.33 3.53
CA PHE A 116 15.21 -14.65 3.51
C PHE A 116 16.74 -14.59 3.72
N ASP A 117 17.44 -13.73 2.98
CA ASP A 117 18.89 -13.58 3.10
C ASP A 117 19.32 -13.10 4.48
N PHE A 118 18.56 -12.16 5.05
CA PHE A 118 18.84 -11.67 6.39
C PHE A 118 18.75 -12.81 7.42
N PHE A 119 17.71 -13.62 7.35
CA PHE A 119 17.54 -14.73 8.29
C PHE A 119 18.57 -15.83 8.07
N THR A 120 18.83 -16.24 6.82
CA THR A 120 19.80 -17.30 6.52
C THR A 120 21.22 -16.90 6.91
N THR A 121 21.63 -15.67 6.62
CA THR A 121 22.95 -15.15 6.99
C THR A 121 23.13 -15.11 8.49
N ASN A 122 22.16 -14.58 9.23
CA ASN A 122 22.25 -14.51 10.69
C ASN A 122 22.18 -15.89 11.36
N LEU A 123 21.33 -16.81 10.85
CA LEU A 123 21.27 -18.18 11.34
C LEU A 123 22.58 -18.93 11.06
N SER A 124 23.13 -18.79 9.86
CA SER A 124 24.41 -19.40 9.52
C SER A 124 25.54 -18.89 10.41
N TYR A 125 25.54 -17.59 10.75
CA TYR A 125 26.49 -17.03 11.71
C TYR A 125 26.30 -17.61 13.12
N LEU A 126 25.05 -17.77 13.58
CA LEU A 126 24.73 -18.29 14.91
C LEU A 126 25.09 -19.77 15.07
N PHE A 127 24.86 -20.58 14.03
CA PHE A 127 25.11 -22.03 14.06
C PHE A 127 26.52 -22.42 13.58
N GLY A 128 27.31 -21.49 13.06
CA GLY A 128 28.66 -21.73 12.57
C GLY A 128 28.75 -22.58 11.29
N HIS A 129 27.63 -22.84 10.63
CA HIS A 129 27.57 -23.56 9.34
C HIS A 129 26.41 -22.98 8.49
N PRO A 130 26.50 -23.13 7.15
CA PRO A 130 25.46 -22.63 6.27
C PRO A 130 24.11 -23.30 6.55
N VAL A 131 23.11 -22.47 6.87
CA VAL A 131 21.73 -22.90 7.14
C VAL A 131 20.87 -22.54 5.94
N LEU A 132 20.13 -23.51 5.40
CA LEU A 132 19.21 -23.33 4.26
C LEU A 132 19.91 -22.93 2.93
N GLU A 133 21.22 -23.16 2.77
CA GLU A 133 21.86 -23.07 1.46
C GLU A 133 21.19 -24.05 0.48
N GLY A 134 20.82 -23.55 -0.70
CA GLY A 134 20.11 -24.33 -1.72
C GLY A 134 18.57 -24.22 -1.68
N TRP A 135 17.99 -23.64 -0.66
CA TRP A 135 16.52 -23.38 -0.60
C TRP A 135 16.11 -22.10 -1.31
N ARG A 136 17.10 -21.29 -1.71
CA ARG A 136 16.85 -20.07 -2.45
C ARG A 136 16.96 -20.32 -3.95
N PRO A 137 15.95 -19.96 -4.75
CA PRO A 137 16.13 -19.83 -6.20
C PRO A 137 17.19 -18.76 -6.47
N GLU A 138 18.14 -19.03 -7.37
CA GLU A 138 19.27 -18.14 -7.71
C GLU A 138 18.87 -16.68 -8.03
N LYS A 139 17.59 -16.43 -8.33
CA LYS A 139 17.02 -15.10 -8.59
C LYS A 139 15.67 -14.95 -7.91
N LEU A 140 15.65 -14.76 -6.60
CA LEU A 140 14.41 -14.36 -5.92
C LEU A 140 14.13 -12.87 -6.20
N LEU A 141 13.35 -12.62 -7.24
CA LEU A 141 12.92 -11.27 -7.58
C LEU A 141 11.81 -10.84 -6.60
N MET A 142 12.00 -9.69 -5.97
CA MET A 142 11.02 -9.13 -5.04
C MET A 142 10.00 -8.27 -5.81
N PRO A 143 8.69 -8.53 -5.66
CA PRO A 143 7.67 -7.68 -6.27
C PRO A 143 7.71 -6.28 -5.65
N ILE A 144 7.59 -5.26 -6.49
CA ILE A 144 7.51 -3.88 -6.04
C ILE A 144 6.26 -3.69 -5.17
N GLY A 145 6.40 -2.96 -4.06
CA GLY A 145 5.29 -2.64 -3.17
C GLY A 145 4.80 -3.77 -2.27
N ILE A 146 5.48 -4.95 -2.24
CA ILE A 146 5.04 -6.11 -1.46
C ILE A 146 4.78 -5.77 0.02
N SER A 147 5.59 -4.94 0.63
CA SER A 147 5.40 -4.52 2.02
C SER A 147 4.14 -3.67 2.17
N PHE A 148 3.88 -2.77 1.22
CA PHE A 148 2.73 -1.85 1.28
C PHE A 148 1.41 -2.58 1.13
N TYR A 149 1.24 -3.39 0.06
CA TYR A 149 -0.02 -4.11 -0.12
C TYR A 149 -0.21 -5.23 0.91
N THR A 150 0.86 -5.80 1.48
CA THR A 150 0.77 -6.76 2.59
C THR A 150 0.24 -6.08 3.86
N LEU A 151 0.78 -4.91 4.24
CA LEU A 151 0.28 -4.16 5.39
C LEU A 151 -1.15 -3.67 5.19
N GLN A 152 -1.49 -3.26 3.97
CA GLN A 152 -2.85 -2.86 3.61
C GLN A 152 -3.84 -4.04 3.71
N ALA A 153 -3.43 -5.23 3.28
CA ALA A 153 -4.20 -6.47 3.42
C ALA A 153 -4.42 -6.85 4.89
N ILE A 154 -3.38 -6.74 5.72
CA ILE A 154 -3.48 -6.98 7.18
C ILE A 154 -4.44 -5.97 7.81
N GLY A 155 -4.34 -4.68 7.45
CA GLY A 155 -5.26 -3.64 7.91
C GLY A 155 -6.71 -3.98 7.57
N TYR A 156 -6.99 -4.33 6.30
CA TYR A 156 -8.32 -4.72 5.84
C TYR A 156 -8.89 -5.92 6.64
N MET A 157 -8.12 -7.00 6.77
CA MET A 157 -8.57 -8.18 7.52
C MET A 157 -8.82 -7.87 9.00
N THR A 158 -8.03 -6.98 9.58
CA THR A 158 -8.17 -6.54 10.97
C THR A 158 -9.43 -5.70 11.16
N ASP A 159 -9.73 -4.78 10.24
CA ASP A 159 -10.94 -3.96 10.25
C ASP A 159 -12.20 -4.83 10.10
N VAL A 160 -12.16 -5.86 9.23
CA VAL A 160 -13.25 -6.86 9.14
C VAL A 160 -13.40 -7.64 10.44
N TYR A 161 -12.29 -8.08 11.06
CA TYR A 161 -12.34 -8.80 12.34
C TYR A 161 -12.94 -7.94 13.47
N TRP A 162 -12.58 -6.67 13.56
CA TRP A 162 -13.17 -5.75 14.55
C TRP A 162 -14.63 -5.40 14.23
N GLY A 163 -15.06 -5.55 12.97
CA GLY A 163 -16.41 -5.22 12.52
C GLY A 163 -16.59 -3.76 12.18
N THR A 164 -15.49 -3.04 12.01
CA THR A 164 -15.50 -1.66 11.52
C THR A 164 -16.02 -1.60 10.09
N ILE A 165 -15.71 -2.64 9.29
CA ILE A 165 -16.19 -2.82 7.92
C ILE A 165 -16.74 -4.25 7.74
N GLN A 166 -17.60 -4.42 6.75
CA GLN A 166 -17.97 -5.75 6.24
C GLN A 166 -17.02 -6.15 5.12
N ALA A 167 -16.74 -7.44 5.00
CA ALA A 167 -15.91 -7.91 3.89
C ALA A 167 -16.62 -7.69 2.56
N GLU A 168 -15.83 -7.29 1.57
CA GLU A 168 -16.32 -7.19 0.20
C GLU A 168 -16.70 -8.57 -0.35
N THR A 169 -17.84 -8.63 -1.02
CA THR A 169 -18.33 -9.85 -1.67
C THR A 169 -17.74 -10.03 -3.06
N GLU A 170 -17.38 -8.93 -3.72
CA GLU A 170 -16.81 -8.94 -5.07
C GLU A 170 -15.28 -8.85 -5.02
N ILE A 171 -14.61 -9.92 -5.44
CA ILE A 171 -13.14 -10.03 -5.41
C ILE A 171 -12.42 -8.89 -6.17
N TRP A 172 -13.03 -8.37 -7.26
CA TRP A 172 -12.42 -7.29 -8.04
C TRP A 172 -12.29 -5.99 -7.23
N ARG A 173 -13.17 -5.74 -6.24
CA ARG A 173 -13.07 -4.59 -5.35
C ARG A 173 -11.90 -4.74 -4.39
N THR A 174 -11.75 -5.92 -3.77
CA THR A 174 -10.57 -6.23 -2.96
C THR A 174 -9.29 -6.12 -3.78
N ALA A 175 -9.31 -6.60 -5.04
CA ALA A 175 -8.18 -6.52 -5.97
C ALA A 175 -7.82 -5.06 -6.30
N LEU A 176 -8.82 -4.21 -6.58
CA LEU A 176 -8.58 -2.80 -6.86
C LEU A 176 -8.05 -2.06 -5.63
N PHE A 177 -8.60 -2.34 -4.45
CA PHE A 177 -8.14 -1.72 -3.21
C PHE A 177 -6.66 -2.01 -2.93
N LEU A 178 -6.23 -3.28 -3.03
CA LEU A 178 -4.85 -3.69 -2.78
C LEU A 178 -3.89 -3.31 -3.91
N GLY A 179 -4.40 -3.32 -5.15
CA GLY A 179 -3.60 -3.14 -6.35
C GLY A 179 -3.67 -1.75 -6.98
N PHE A 180 -4.35 -0.77 -6.37
CA PHE A 180 -4.56 0.55 -6.97
C PHE A 180 -3.26 1.22 -7.36
N PHE A 181 -3.04 1.42 -8.67
CA PHE A 181 -1.75 1.76 -9.23
C PHE A 181 -1.10 3.02 -8.67
N PRO A 182 -1.82 4.08 -8.26
CA PRO A 182 -1.16 5.23 -7.67
C PRO A 182 -0.54 4.94 -6.29
N GLN A 183 -1.05 3.95 -5.56
CA GLN A 183 -0.64 3.69 -4.18
C GLN A 183 0.30 2.48 -4.02
N ILE A 184 0.35 1.58 -5.00
CA ILE A 184 0.93 0.25 -4.83
C ILE A 184 2.44 0.25 -4.55
N MET A 185 3.19 1.25 -5.01
CA MET A 185 4.65 1.29 -4.81
C MET A 185 5.04 1.84 -3.43
N GLU A 186 4.61 3.06 -3.13
CA GLU A 186 5.04 3.85 -1.97
C GLU A 186 3.90 4.72 -1.42
N GLY A 187 2.65 4.39 -1.77
CA GLY A 187 1.49 5.19 -1.38
C GLY A 187 1.21 5.15 0.13
N PRO A 188 0.39 6.09 0.63
CA PRO A 188 -0.08 6.02 1.99
C PRO A 188 -0.86 4.72 2.19
N ILE A 189 -0.64 4.05 3.33
CA ILE A 189 -1.42 2.86 3.70
C ILE A 189 -2.82 3.35 4.08
N ALA A 190 -3.72 3.32 3.10
CA ALA A 190 -5.08 3.78 3.29
C ALA A 190 -5.91 2.72 4.02
N ARG A 191 -6.80 3.15 4.92
CA ARG A 191 -7.83 2.28 5.46
C ARG A 191 -8.90 2.05 4.40
N TYR A 192 -9.47 0.86 4.38
CA TYR A 192 -10.52 0.52 3.43
C TYR A 192 -11.72 1.46 3.55
N SER A 193 -12.17 1.77 4.78
CA SER A 193 -13.25 2.70 5.07
C SER A 193 -13.09 4.09 4.44
N ASP A 194 -11.85 4.56 4.32
CA ASP A 194 -11.58 5.94 3.90
C ASP A 194 -11.57 6.09 2.37
N VAL A 195 -11.35 5.00 1.64
CA VAL A 195 -11.14 5.00 0.18
C VAL A 195 -12.28 4.30 -0.57
N ALA A 196 -12.95 3.33 0.04
CA ALA A 196 -13.94 2.48 -0.61
C ALA A 196 -15.06 3.27 -1.29
N ASP A 197 -15.62 4.27 -0.60
CA ASP A 197 -16.72 5.08 -1.13
C ASP A 197 -16.37 5.85 -2.40
N THR A 198 -15.10 6.26 -2.54
CA THR A 198 -14.65 7.00 -3.73
C THR A 198 -14.10 6.08 -4.82
N LEU A 199 -13.48 4.97 -4.43
CA LEU A 199 -12.79 4.06 -5.34
C LEU A 199 -13.75 3.30 -6.27
N TYR A 200 -14.97 2.99 -5.80
CA TYR A 200 -15.92 2.15 -6.53
C TYR A 200 -17.09 2.92 -7.17
N THR A 201 -17.28 4.19 -6.86
CA THR A 201 -18.42 4.98 -7.36
C THR A 201 -18.41 5.19 -8.87
N GLY A 202 -17.24 5.12 -9.51
CA GLY A 202 -17.13 5.31 -10.95
C GLY A 202 -17.60 6.69 -11.44
N LYS A 203 -17.46 7.73 -10.61
CA LYS A 203 -17.87 9.09 -10.97
C LYS A 203 -17.17 9.55 -12.24
N PRO A 204 -17.83 10.37 -13.08
CA PRO A 204 -17.18 10.95 -14.26
C PRO A 204 -16.02 11.85 -13.83
N LEU A 205 -15.05 12.03 -14.75
CA LEU A 205 -13.95 12.94 -14.50
C LEU A 205 -14.47 14.37 -14.41
N GLU A 206 -14.13 15.05 -13.34
CA GLU A 206 -14.42 16.47 -13.16
C GLU A 206 -13.21 17.30 -13.57
N TYR A 207 -13.41 18.32 -14.40
CA TYR A 207 -12.35 19.20 -14.87
C TYR A 207 -11.47 19.74 -13.72
N ARG A 208 -12.11 20.16 -12.62
CA ARG A 208 -11.41 20.67 -11.43
C ARG A 208 -10.49 19.62 -10.81
N ASN A 209 -10.95 18.38 -10.68
CA ASN A 209 -10.14 17.29 -10.14
C ASN A 209 -8.95 16.96 -11.03
N VAL A 210 -9.15 17.02 -12.36
CA VAL A 210 -8.07 16.80 -13.33
C VAL A 210 -7.02 17.89 -13.24
N VAL A 211 -7.41 19.16 -13.23
CA VAL A 211 -6.49 20.29 -13.12
C VAL A 211 -5.73 20.25 -11.79
N ASP A 212 -6.44 20.14 -10.68
CA ASP A 212 -5.84 20.07 -9.34
C ASP A 212 -4.92 18.85 -9.18
N GLY A 213 -5.29 17.71 -9.79
CA GLY A 213 -4.48 16.50 -9.80
C GLY A 213 -3.16 16.71 -10.52
N TYR A 214 -3.19 17.25 -11.74
CA TYR A 214 -1.95 17.56 -12.49
C TYR A 214 -1.10 18.63 -11.82
N VAL A 215 -1.69 19.70 -11.30
CA VAL A 215 -0.94 20.73 -10.54
C VAL A 215 -0.18 20.08 -9.38
N ARG A 216 -0.84 19.17 -8.66
CA ARG A 216 -0.19 18.47 -7.56
C ARG A 216 0.90 17.50 -8.02
N ILE A 217 0.70 16.79 -9.14
CA ILE A 217 1.73 15.94 -9.76
C ILE A 217 2.96 16.78 -10.13
N PHE A 218 2.77 17.91 -10.80
CA PHE A 218 3.88 18.79 -11.18
C PHE A 218 4.59 19.39 -9.97
N TRP A 219 3.87 19.71 -8.91
CA TRP A 219 4.49 20.14 -7.65
C TRP A 219 5.34 19.01 -7.02
N GLY A 220 4.87 17.79 -7.07
CA GLY A 220 5.65 16.61 -6.63
C GLY A 220 6.90 16.40 -7.48
N LEU A 221 6.80 16.53 -8.80
CA LEU A 221 7.95 16.49 -9.72
C LEU A 221 8.97 17.59 -9.42
N PHE A 222 8.52 18.80 -9.16
CA PHE A 222 9.40 19.91 -8.78
C PHE A 222 10.20 19.57 -7.52
N LYS A 223 9.55 19.08 -6.47
CA LYS A 223 10.24 18.65 -5.24
C LYS A 223 11.27 17.56 -5.51
N LYS A 224 10.90 16.55 -6.31
CA LYS A 224 11.78 15.41 -6.62
C LYS A 224 12.94 15.84 -7.50
N MET A 225 12.67 16.42 -8.67
CA MET A 225 13.68 16.64 -9.71
C MET A 225 14.53 17.89 -9.47
N VAL A 226 13.92 18.97 -8.94
CA VAL A 226 14.61 20.25 -8.76
C VAL A 226 15.28 20.35 -7.39
N ILE A 227 14.67 19.81 -6.34
CA ILE A 227 15.24 19.89 -5.00
C ILE A 227 15.97 18.61 -4.63
N ALA A 228 15.26 17.47 -4.53
CA ALA A 228 15.85 16.25 -4.01
C ALA A 228 17.01 15.73 -4.87
N ASP A 229 16.83 15.59 -6.18
CA ASP A 229 17.88 15.08 -7.07
C ASP A 229 19.11 16.00 -7.14
N ARG A 230 18.92 17.33 -7.02
CA ARG A 230 20.05 18.27 -6.97
C ARG A 230 20.79 18.23 -5.65
N MET A 231 20.05 18.12 -4.54
CA MET A 231 20.65 17.91 -3.21
C MET A 231 21.43 16.60 -3.15
N ALA A 232 20.91 15.53 -3.75
CA ALA A 232 21.56 14.22 -3.79
C ALA A 232 22.98 14.27 -4.36
N LEU A 233 23.20 15.06 -5.42
CA LEU A 233 24.55 15.21 -6.02
C LEU A 233 25.55 15.77 -5.02
N MET A 234 25.17 16.83 -4.28
CA MET A 234 26.04 17.48 -3.28
C MET A 234 26.27 16.57 -2.06
N VAL A 235 25.20 15.95 -1.58
CA VAL A 235 25.25 15.08 -0.40
C VAL A 235 26.12 13.84 -0.66
N ASN A 236 25.91 13.17 -1.79
CA ASN A 236 26.70 11.98 -2.15
C ASN A 236 28.17 12.32 -2.33
N GLN A 237 28.49 13.44 -3.00
CA GLN A 237 29.89 13.87 -3.17
C GLN A 237 30.61 14.03 -1.82
N VAL A 238 29.95 14.63 -0.83
CA VAL A 238 30.57 14.83 0.50
C VAL A 238 30.67 13.51 1.26
N PHE A 239 29.64 12.64 1.21
CA PHE A 239 29.66 11.37 1.94
C PHE A 239 30.59 10.32 1.30
N ASP A 240 30.70 10.29 -0.02
CA ASP A 240 31.60 9.38 -0.72
C ASP A 240 33.09 9.73 -0.46
N HIS A 241 33.39 11.02 -0.16
CA HIS A 241 34.73 11.53 0.07
C HIS A 241 34.84 12.24 1.44
N TYR A 242 34.17 11.75 2.46
CA TYR A 242 34.05 12.40 3.77
C TYR A 242 35.40 12.72 4.44
N ALA A 243 36.44 11.96 4.14
CA ALA A 243 37.80 12.17 4.68
C ALA A 243 38.45 13.46 4.16
N ASP A 244 38.01 13.98 3.01
CA ASP A 244 38.56 15.17 2.37
C ASP A 244 37.89 16.46 2.86
N TYR A 245 36.82 16.36 3.66
CA TYR A 245 36.02 17.48 4.09
C TYR A 245 36.13 17.74 5.60
N HIS A 246 36.03 19.02 6.00
CA HIS A 246 35.97 19.40 7.40
C HIS A 246 34.60 19.10 8.02
N GLY A 247 34.57 18.89 9.35
CA GLY A 247 33.36 18.51 10.09
C GLY A 247 32.14 19.41 9.84
N ALA A 248 32.34 20.73 9.65
CA ALA A 248 31.26 21.65 9.31
C ALA A 248 30.60 21.34 7.95
N VAL A 249 31.38 20.90 6.95
CA VAL A 249 30.86 20.53 5.62
C VAL A 249 30.09 19.21 5.71
N ILE A 250 30.60 18.24 6.50
CA ILE A 250 29.93 16.98 6.74
C ILE A 250 28.59 17.20 7.46
N LEU A 251 28.57 18.10 8.45
CA LEU A 251 27.32 18.47 9.15
C LEU A 251 26.31 19.13 8.18
N ALA A 252 26.76 20.04 7.34
CA ALA A 252 25.92 20.65 6.31
C ALA A 252 25.35 19.61 5.32
N ALA A 253 26.19 18.65 4.90
CA ALA A 253 25.74 17.54 4.07
C ALA A 253 24.72 16.64 4.78
N ALA A 254 24.87 16.39 6.08
CA ALA A 254 23.90 15.63 6.86
C ALA A 254 22.53 16.36 6.94
N ILE A 255 22.52 17.68 7.17
CA ILE A 255 21.29 18.49 7.09
C ILE A 255 20.70 18.44 5.68
N GLY A 256 21.55 18.59 4.64
CA GLY A 256 21.17 18.47 3.26
C GLY A 256 20.51 17.12 2.93
N TYR A 257 21.02 16.03 3.48
CA TYR A 257 20.43 14.69 3.35
C TYR A 257 19.02 14.60 3.92
N VAL A 258 18.79 15.20 5.09
CA VAL A 258 17.44 15.24 5.69
C VAL A 258 16.46 16.00 4.79
N ILE A 259 16.89 17.14 4.23
CA ILE A 259 16.07 17.92 3.29
C ILE A 259 15.81 17.12 2.01
N GLN A 260 16.83 16.48 1.46
CA GLN A 260 16.73 15.61 0.28
C GLN A 260 15.69 14.50 0.52
N LEU A 261 15.84 13.76 1.60
CA LEU A 261 14.94 12.64 1.94
C LEU A 261 13.48 13.11 2.10
N TYR A 262 13.29 14.24 2.81
CA TYR A 262 11.95 14.83 2.97
C TYR A 262 11.34 15.26 1.63
N MET A 263 12.09 15.93 0.77
CA MET A 263 11.61 16.40 -0.52
C MET A 263 11.34 15.24 -1.49
N GLU A 264 12.17 14.21 -1.47
CA GLU A 264 11.98 12.99 -2.25
C GLU A 264 10.68 12.28 -1.87
N PHE A 265 10.50 11.98 -0.57
CA PHE A 265 9.30 11.31 -0.07
C PHE A 265 8.04 12.17 -0.26
N SER A 266 8.09 13.45 0.12
CA SER A 266 6.96 14.39 -0.04
C SER A 266 6.60 14.60 -1.52
N GLY A 267 7.59 14.64 -2.41
CA GLY A 267 7.37 14.75 -3.85
C GLY A 267 6.67 13.51 -4.42
N CYS A 268 7.12 12.32 -4.02
CA CYS A 268 6.48 11.07 -4.41
C CYS A 268 5.03 11.00 -3.91
N MET A 269 4.77 11.39 -2.65
CA MET A 269 3.41 11.45 -2.10
C MET A 269 2.50 12.40 -2.87
N ASP A 270 3.01 13.58 -3.30
CA ASP A 270 2.22 14.51 -4.08
C ASP A 270 1.85 13.95 -5.47
N ILE A 271 2.76 13.22 -6.12
CA ILE A 271 2.47 12.55 -7.39
C ILE A 271 1.39 11.48 -7.20
N ILE A 272 1.49 10.67 -6.14
CA ILE A 272 0.53 9.61 -5.82
C ILE A 272 -0.86 10.18 -5.54
N ILE A 273 -0.94 11.16 -4.65
CA ILE A 273 -2.21 11.80 -4.27
C ILE A 273 -2.81 12.55 -5.47
N GLY A 274 -1.97 13.25 -6.25
CA GLY A 274 -2.39 13.91 -7.48
C GLY A 274 -2.97 12.92 -8.48
N SER A 275 -2.31 11.77 -8.68
CA SER A 275 -2.79 10.69 -9.55
C SER A 275 -4.13 10.12 -9.10
N GLY A 276 -4.36 9.91 -7.80
CA GLY A 276 -5.66 9.53 -7.27
C GLY A 276 -6.73 10.59 -7.49
N LYS A 277 -6.37 11.86 -7.27
CA LYS A 277 -7.28 13.00 -7.42
C LYS A 277 -7.80 13.17 -8.84
N LEU A 278 -7.02 12.80 -9.86
CA LEU A 278 -7.46 12.80 -11.26
C LEU A 278 -8.78 12.02 -11.45
N PHE A 279 -8.96 10.93 -10.70
CA PHE A 279 -10.16 10.07 -10.76
C PHE A 279 -11.20 10.44 -9.68
N GLY A 280 -11.00 11.55 -8.95
CA GLY A 280 -11.85 11.92 -7.81
C GLY A 280 -11.67 11.03 -6.59
N ILE A 281 -10.60 10.22 -6.56
CA ILE A 281 -10.22 9.37 -5.44
C ILE A 281 -9.24 10.16 -4.57
N CYS A 282 -9.61 10.41 -3.31
CA CYS A 282 -8.74 11.06 -2.34
C CYS A 282 -8.10 9.99 -1.47
N PRO A 283 -6.86 9.55 -1.78
CA PRO A 283 -6.10 8.77 -0.83
C PRO A 283 -5.87 9.63 0.41
N VAL A 284 -6.03 9.04 1.60
CA VAL A 284 -5.97 9.77 2.88
C VAL A 284 -4.71 10.63 2.94
N SER A 285 -4.91 11.92 3.10
CA SER A 285 -3.84 12.84 3.42
C SER A 285 -3.43 12.64 4.88
N TYR A 286 -2.14 12.53 5.18
CA TYR A 286 -1.58 12.52 6.55
C TYR A 286 -1.98 13.74 7.39
N THR A 287 -2.73 14.69 6.84
CA THR A 287 -3.24 15.87 7.55
C THR A 287 -4.19 15.50 8.71
N HIS A 288 -4.89 14.37 8.64
CA HIS A 288 -5.75 13.91 9.74
C HIS A 288 -4.97 13.41 10.96
N LEU A 289 -3.77 12.87 10.79
CA LEU A 289 -2.90 12.48 11.91
C LEU A 289 -2.40 13.69 12.70
N ARG A 290 -2.13 14.82 12.02
CA ARG A 290 -1.74 16.06 12.70
C ARG A 290 -2.85 16.69 13.56
N ALA A 291 -4.12 16.54 13.16
CA ALA A 291 -5.24 17.09 13.93
C ALA A 291 -5.45 16.38 15.28
N HIS A 292 -5.10 15.09 15.37
CA HIS A 292 -5.16 14.34 16.64
C HIS A 292 -3.94 14.57 17.55
N GLU A 293 -2.79 14.90 16.97
CA GLU A 293 -1.58 15.16 17.76
C GLU A 293 -1.56 16.55 18.43
N THR A 294 -2.37 17.49 17.95
CA THR A 294 -2.33 18.87 18.47
C THR A 294 -3.25 19.13 19.67
N GLY A 295 -3.91 18.12 20.25
CA GLY A 295 -4.67 18.27 21.52
C GLY A 295 -5.73 19.39 21.52
N ARG A 296 -6.20 19.82 20.35
CA ARG A 296 -7.05 21.01 20.19
C ARG A 296 -8.56 20.70 20.17
N ASN A 297 -8.94 19.46 20.43
CA ASN A 297 -10.31 19.02 20.62
C ASN A 297 -10.47 18.38 22.02
N LEU A 298 -10.19 19.15 23.05
CA LEU A 298 -10.72 18.99 24.40
C LEU A 298 -11.75 20.08 24.65
#